data_c2c769d4820997a853731a1c040c5a90
#
_entry.id   c2c769d4820997a853731a1c040c5a90
#
_cell.length_a   1.000
_cell.length_b   1.000
_cell.length_c   1.000
_cell.angle_alpha   90.00
_cell.angle_beta   90.00
_cell.angle_gamma   90.00
#
_symmetry.space_group_name_H-M   'P 1'
#
loop_
_entity.id
_entity.type
_entity.pdbx_description
1 polymer ?
#
loop_
_entity_poly.entity_id
_entity_poly.type
_entity_poly.pdbx_seq_one_letter_code
_entity_poly.pdbx_strand_id
1 'polypeptide(L)'
;VICGLSGGVDSTVTAVLVNKAIGKKLICIFVDTGFMREDEKNQIEKLFKKNFKIKLKIINASKIFYNRLSGVSNPEKKRKIIGREFIKIFEKFSIKQKNVKFLAQGTLYPDVIESASKIDNTFVTIKSHHNVGGLPKKMKLQLLEPLNELFKDEVRNLGKELNIPEVFINRHPFPGPGLAIRL
;
A
#
# COMPACT_ATOMS: atom_id res chain seq x y z
N VAL A 1 -6.32 3.08 -13.22
CA VAL A 1 -5.83 2.38 -12.02
C VAL A 1 -5.28 3.39 -11.03
N ILE A 2 -5.55 3.21 -9.75
CA ILE A 2 -4.79 3.86 -8.68
C ILE A 2 -3.89 2.82 -7.99
N CYS A 3 -2.74 3.24 -7.49
CA CYS A 3 -1.82 2.38 -6.74
C CYS A 3 -1.45 3.05 -5.42
N GLY A 4 -1.68 2.38 -4.30
CA GLY A 4 -1.24 2.84 -2.99
C GLY A 4 0.25 2.60 -2.81
N LEU A 5 1.00 3.66 -2.46
CA LEU A 5 2.42 3.57 -2.16
C LEU A 5 2.65 3.61 -0.66
N SER A 6 3.39 2.64 -0.15
CA SER A 6 3.84 2.60 1.25
C SER A 6 5.30 3.01 1.42
N GLY A 7 6.03 3.23 0.32
CA GLY A 7 7.47 3.39 0.33
C GLY A 7 8.27 2.09 0.40
N GLY A 8 7.61 0.95 0.57
CA GLY A 8 8.22 -0.38 0.53
C GLY A 8 8.48 -0.87 -0.90
N VAL A 9 9.36 -1.87 -1.04
CA VAL A 9 9.74 -2.44 -2.34
C VAL A 9 8.53 -2.98 -3.10
N ASP A 10 7.61 -3.69 -2.44
CA ASP A 10 6.46 -4.33 -3.08
C ASP A 10 5.53 -3.33 -3.77
N SER A 11 5.13 -2.27 -3.06
CA SER A 11 4.31 -1.21 -3.64
C SER A 11 5.05 -0.43 -4.74
N THR A 12 6.36 -0.29 -4.64
CA THR A 12 7.19 0.36 -5.65
C THR A 12 7.29 -0.47 -6.92
N VAL A 13 7.59 -1.77 -6.80
CA VAL A 13 7.63 -2.71 -7.93
C VAL A 13 6.26 -2.80 -8.61
N THR A 14 5.18 -2.93 -7.82
CA THR A 14 3.81 -2.91 -8.34
C THR A 14 3.55 -1.65 -9.17
N ALA A 15 3.88 -0.48 -8.65
CA ALA A 15 3.62 0.77 -9.35
C ALA A 15 4.42 0.90 -10.66
N VAL A 16 5.70 0.51 -10.65
CA VAL A 16 6.55 0.56 -11.85
C VAL A 16 6.08 -0.45 -12.89
N LEU A 17 5.76 -1.68 -12.47
CA LEU A 17 5.24 -2.73 -13.36
C LEU A 17 3.92 -2.32 -14.02
N VAL A 18 2.95 -1.84 -13.23
CA VAL A 18 1.66 -1.37 -13.74
C VAL A 18 1.85 -0.15 -14.64
N ASN A 19 2.76 0.77 -14.28
CA ASN A 19 3.06 1.91 -15.16
C ASN A 19 3.64 1.48 -16.51
N LYS A 20 4.50 0.47 -16.54
CA LYS A 20 5.04 -0.11 -17.77
C LYS A 20 3.93 -0.67 -18.66
N ALA A 21 2.90 -1.27 -18.05
CA ALA A 21 1.77 -1.85 -18.79
C ALA A 21 0.76 -0.81 -19.30
N ILE A 22 0.42 0.21 -18.50
CA ILE A 22 -0.70 1.12 -18.81
C ILE A 22 -0.33 2.61 -18.88
N GLY A 23 0.92 2.95 -18.60
CA GLY A 23 1.47 4.30 -18.71
C GLY A 23 0.68 5.34 -17.89
N LYS A 24 0.32 6.43 -18.54
CA LYS A 24 -0.38 7.59 -17.93
C LYS A 24 -1.74 7.28 -17.30
N LYS A 25 -2.29 6.08 -17.50
CA LYS A 25 -3.55 5.62 -16.88
C LYS A 25 -3.35 5.18 -15.42
N LEU A 26 -2.11 5.13 -14.92
CA LEU A 26 -1.78 4.90 -13.52
C LEU A 26 -1.67 6.22 -12.76
N ILE A 27 -2.25 6.27 -11.55
CA ILE A 27 -2.04 7.34 -10.56
C ILE A 27 -1.57 6.69 -9.27
N CYS A 28 -0.37 7.00 -8.84
CA CYS A 28 0.13 6.56 -7.55
C CYS A 28 -0.32 7.53 -6.45
N ILE A 29 -0.67 6.96 -5.29
CA ILE A 29 -1.13 7.72 -4.12
C ILE A 29 -0.24 7.36 -2.94
N PHE A 30 0.43 8.35 -2.39
CA PHE A 30 1.10 8.26 -1.10
C PHE A 30 0.24 8.95 -0.04
N VAL A 31 -0.15 8.22 0.99
CA VAL A 31 -0.93 8.76 2.11
C VAL A 31 0.00 9.05 3.27
N ASP A 32 0.21 10.32 3.55
CA ASP A 32 0.95 10.77 4.72
C ASP A 32 0.04 10.67 5.95
N THR A 33 0.31 9.67 6.78
CA THR A 33 -0.45 9.39 8.01
C THR A 33 0.00 10.24 9.20
N GLY A 34 1.13 10.96 9.07
CA GLY A 34 1.79 11.64 10.16
C GLY A 34 2.66 10.73 11.05
N PHE A 35 2.72 9.42 10.76
CA PHE A 35 3.52 8.43 11.49
C PHE A 35 4.63 7.82 10.61
N MET A 36 4.94 8.49 9.51
CA MET A 36 5.97 8.04 8.57
C MET A 36 7.37 8.37 9.09
N ARG A 37 8.40 7.76 8.47
CA ARG A 37 9.79 8.15 8.72
C ARG A 37 10.03 9.58 8.27
N GLU A 38 10.98 10.24 8.91
CA GLU A 38 11.52 11.51 8.44
C GLU A 38 11.97 11.36 6.97
N ASP A 39 11.70 12.37 6.17
CA ASP A 39 12.00 12.42 4.72
C ASP A 39 11.38 11.34 3.82
N GLU A 40 10.60 10.41 4.33
CA GLU A 40 9.98 9.35 3.52
C GLU A 40 9.20 9.91 2.32
N LYS A 41 8.38 10.91 2.58
CA LYS A 41 7.61 11.62 1.55
C LYS A 41 8.52 12.18 0.46
N ASN A 42 9.60 12.88 0.83
CA ASN A 42 10.53 13.50 -0.12
C ASN A 42 11.27 12.46 -0.95
N GLN A 43 11.68 11.35 -0.33
CA GLN A 43 12.36 10.25 -1.03
C GLN A 43 11.45 9.61 -2.07
N ILE A 44 10.19 9.32 -1.73
CA ILE A 44 9.20 8.76 -2.65
C ILE A 44 8.90 9.75 -3.78
N GLU A 45 8.73 11.02 -3.46
CA GLU A 45 8.47 12.04 -4.46
C GLU A 45 9.62 12.16 -5.47
N LYS A 46 10.86 12.19 -5.00
CA LYS A 46 12.04 12.19 -5.86
C LYS A 46 12.10 10.96 -6.77
N LEU A 47 11.87 9.76 -6.20
CA LEU A 47 11.90 8.51 -6.95
C LEU A 47 10.88 8.52 -8.10
N PHE A 48 9.62 8.78 -7.78
CA PHE A 48 8.54 8.64 -8.75
C PHE A 48 8.54 9.76 -9.80
N LYS A 49 8.86 10.99 -9.43
CA LYS A 49 8.93 12.11 -10.37
C LYS A 49 10.18 12.07 -11.25
N LYS A 50 11.38 11.81 -10.66
CA LYS A 50 12.63 11.89 -11.40
C LYS A 50 12.94 10.62 -12.20
N ASN A 51 12.80 9.44 -11.58
CA ASN A 51 13.24 8.20 -12.20
C ASN A 51 12.19 7.59 -13.13
N PHE A 52 10.92 7.61 -12.72
CA PHE A 52 9.88 6.87 -13.45
C PHE A 52 8.88 7.77 -14.19
N LYS A 53 8.87 9.08 -13.92
CA LYS A 53 7.89 10.03 -14.49
C LYS A 53 6.44 9.58 -14.26
N ILE A 54 6.18 8.88 -13.16
CA ILE A 54 4.86 8.39 -12.77
C ILE A 54 4.09 9.49 -12.05
N LYS A 55 2.80 9.62 -12.36
CA LYS A 55 1.92 10.57 -11.70
C LYS A 55 1.72 10.19 -10.23
N LEU A 56 2.30 10.98 -9.34
CA LEU A 56 2.19 10.81 -7.88
C LEU A 56 1.30 11.88 -7.27
N LYS A 57 0.34 11.43 -6.45
CA LYS A 57 -0.47 12.29 -5.58
C LYS A 57 -0.15 12.02 -4.12
N ILE A 58 0.26 13.06 -3.40
CA ILE A 58 0.47 12.98 -1.94
C ILE A 58 -0.79 13.50 -1.27
N ILE A 59 -1.33 12.73 -0.31
CA ILE A 59 -2.50 13.08 0.48
C ILE A 59 -2.08 13.16 1.94
N ASN A 60 -2.11 14.36 2.51
CA ASN A 60 -1.90 14.53 3.94
C ASN A 60 -3.20 14.13 4.67
N ALA A 61 -3.11 13.06 5.44
CA ALA A 61 -4.19 12.51 6.26
C ALA A 61 -3.84 12.47 7.77
N SER A 62 -2.76 13.12 8.19
CA SER A 62 -2.24 13.05 9.57
C SER A 62 -3.33 13.36 10.60
N LYS A 63 -4.10 14.43 10.43
CA LYS A 63 -5.21 14.79 11.33
C LYS A 63 -6.27 13.70 11.44
N ILE A 64 -6.57 13.00 10.33
CA ILE A 64 -7.56 11.91 10.31
C ILE A 64 -7.05 10.76 11.17
N PHE A 65 -5.81 10.34 10.94
CA PHE A 65 -5.22 9.21 11.68
C PHE A 65 -5.02 9.54 13.16
N TYR A 66 -4.53 10.72 13.50
CA TYR A 66 -4.39 11.14 14.90
C TYR A 66 -5.74 11.09 15.63
N ASN A 67 -6.78 11.69 15.07
CA ASN A 67 -8.11 11.70 15.69
C ASN A 67 -8.73 10.31 15.81
N ARG A 68 -8.51 9.43 14.81
CA ARG A 68 -9.08 8.07 14.80
C ARG A 68 -8.35 7.09 15.70
N LEU A 69 -7.08 7.32 15.98
CA LEU A 69 -6.24 6.44 16.79
C LEU A 69 -6.09 6.94 18.23
N SER A 70 -6.48 8.16 18.52
CA SER A 70 -6.47 8.71 19.87
C SER A 70 -7.26 7.82 20.83
N GLY A 71 -6.64 7.44 21.96
CA GLY A 71 -7.22 6.58 22.98
C GLY A 71 -7.34 5.09 22.58
N VAL A 72 -6.86 4.68 21.41
CA VAL A 72 -6.89 3.27 20.99
C VAL A 72 -5.56 2.62 21.31
N SER A 73 -5.49 1.77 22.34
CA SER A 73 -4.28 1.02 22.73
C SER A 73 -4.15 -0.34 22.05
N ASN A 74 -5.26 -1.01 21.78
CA ASN A 74 -5.28 -2.35 21.21
C ASN A 74 -4.75 -2.37 19.76
N PRO A 75 -3.65 -3.11 19.45
CA PRO A 75 -3.02 -3.11 18.12
C PRO A 75 -3.94 -3.60 17.00
N GLU A 76 -4.80 -4.58 17.28
CA GLU A 76 -5.71 -5.14 16.28
C GLU A 76 -6.83 -4.14 15.93
N LYS A 77 -7.36 -3.41 16.93
CA LYS A 77 -8.29 -2.31 16.68
C LYS A 77 -7.62 -1.21 15.86
N LYS A 78 -6.36 -0.85 16.16
CA LYS A 78 -5.59 0.12 15.38
C LYS A 78 -5.49 -0.30 13.91
N ARG A 79 -5.10 -1.56 13.63
CA ARG A 79 -4.98 -2.08 12.27
C ARG A 79 -6.28 -1.96 11.49
N LYS A 80 -7.41 -2.37 12.10
CA LYS A 80 -8.74 -2.26 11.49
C LYS A 80 -9.15 -0.81 11.19
N ILE A 81 -8.86 0.11 12.11
CA ILE A 81 -9.12 1.55 11.90
C ILE A 81 -8.26 2.07 10.74
N ILE A 82 -6.97 1.78 10.77
CA ILE A 82 -6.02 2.24 9.76
C ILE A 82 -6.43 1.73 8.37
N GLY A 83 -6.65 0.42 8.22
CA GLY A 83 -7.07 -0.15 6.94
C GLY A 83 -8.36 0.47 6.41
N ARG A 84 -9.34 0.68 7.27
CA ARG A 84 -10.61 1.32 6.91
C ARG A 84 -10.43 2.77 6.44
N GLU A 85 -9.58 3.54 7.11
CA GLU A 85 -9.34 4.93 6.72
C GLU A 85 -8.54 5.04 5.41
N PHE A 86 -7.57 4.13 5.17
CA PHE A 86 -6.89 4.06 3.87
C PHE A 86 -7.87 3.83 2.73
N ILE A 87 -8.78 2.85 2.86
CA ILE A 87 -9.78 2.55 1.82
C ILE A 87 -10.68 3.74 1.58
N LYS A 88 -11.19 4.40 2.61
CA LYS A 88 -11.99 5.63 2.46
C LYS A 88 -11.25 6.72 1.70
N ILE A 89 -9.96 6.89 1.96
CA ILE A 89 -9.12 7.87 1.26
C ILE A 89 -9.00 7.51 -0.22
N PHE A 90 -8.73 6.24 -0.54
CA PHE A 90 -8.62 5.77 -1.92
C PHE A 90 -9.96 5.87 -2.67
N GLU A 91 -11.07 5.46 -2.06
CA GLU A 91 -12.41 5.59 -2.64
C GLU A 91 -12.79 7.07 -2.88
N LYS A 92 -12.58 7.92 -1.87
CA LYS A 92 -12.83 9.37 -2.02
C LYS A 92 -11.99 10.00 -3.13
N PHE A 93 -10.76 9.55 -3.30
CA PHE A 93 -9.90 9.99 -4.39
C PHE A 93 -10.41 9.46 -5.73
N SER A 94 -10.76 8.17 -5.82
CA SER A 94 -11.23 7.53 -7.05
C SER A 94 -12.50 8.18 -7.62
N ILE A 95 -13.45 8.57 -6.76
CA ILE A 95 -14.68 9.24 -7.15
C ILE A 95 -14.39 10.58 -7.86
N LYS A 96 -13.32 11.27 -7.44
CA LYS A 96 -12.90 12.54 -8.06
C LYS A 96 -12.17 12.35 -9.39
N GLN A 97 -11.79 11.12 -9.72
CA GLN A 97 -11.10 10.79 -10.97
C GLN A 97 -12.07 10.06 -11.89
N LYS A 98 -12.21 10.56 -13.11
CA LYS A 98 -13.04 9.88 -14.13
C LYS A 98 -12.42 8.48 -14.45
N ASN A 99 -13.27 7.44 -14.46
CA ASN A 99 -12.92 6.08 -14.92
C ASN A 99 -11.88 5.30 -14.09
N VAL A 100 -11.69 5.60 -12.81
CA VAL A 100 -10.87 4.73 -11.94
C VAL A 100 -11.71 3.54 -11.47
N LYS A 101 -11.29 2.33 -11.84
CA LYS A 101 -11.98 1.06 -11.50
C LYS A 101 -11.15 0.15 -10.61
N PHE A 102 -9.82 0.27 -10.63
CA PHE A 102 -8.91 -0.66 -9.97
C PHE A 102 -8.04 0.03 -8.94
N LEU A 103 -7.79 -0.69 -7.83
CA LEU A 103 -6.78 -0.40 -6.82
C LEU A 103 -5.67 -1.43 -6.93
N ALA A 104 -4.48 -1.02 -7.35
CA ALA A 104 -3.31 -1.88 -7.38
C ALA A 104 -2.64 -1.95 -5.99
N GLN A 105 -2.31 -3.16 -5.57
CA GLN A 105 -1.65 -3.48 -4.30
C GLN A 105 -0.46 -4.42 -4.53
N GLY A 106 0.56 -4.30 -3.68
CA GLY A 106 1.75 -5.15 -3.68
C GLY A 106 1.59 -6.36 -2.76
N THR A 107 0.49 -7.10 -2.89
CA THR A 107 0.26 -8.36 -2.20
C THR A 107 1.20 -9.42 -2.77
N LEU A 108 1.86 -10.19 -1.93
CA LEU A 108 2.77 -11.26 -2.30
C LEU A 108 2.14 -12.64 -2.05
N TYR A 109 2.73 -13.70 -2.63
CA TYR A 109 2.25 -15.07 -2.43
C TYR A 109 2.16 -15.50 -0.96
N PRO A 110 3.12 -15.21 -0.07
CA PRO A 110 2.98 -15.49 1.36
C PRO A 110 1.77 -14.80 2.01
N ASP A 111 1.43 -13.58 1.58
CA ASP A 111 0.27 -12.86 2.09
C ASP A 111 -1.05 -13.56 1.70
N VAL A 112 -1.10 -14.12 0.48
CA VAL A 112 -2.24 -14.90 -0.02
C VAL A 112 -2.42 -16.18 0.80
N ILE A 113 -1.34 -16.95 1.02
CA ILE A 113 -1.38 -18.19 1.81
C ILE A 113 -1.81 -17.90 3.25
N GLU A 114 -1.22 -16.87 3.88
CA GLU A 114 -1.58 -16.48 5.25
C GLU A 114 -3.05 -16.07 5.37
N SER A 115 -3.65 -15.52 4.33
CA SER A 115 -5.08 -15.18 4.32
C SER A 115 -5.98 -16.36 4.04
N ALA A 116 -5.55 -17.35 3.23
CA ALA A 116 -6.31 -18.53 2.88
C ALA A 116 -6.40 -19.55 4.05
N SER A 117 -5.33 -19.70 4.82
CA SER A 117 -5.29 -20.64 5.97
C SER A 117 -6.24 -20.30 7.13
N LYS A 118 -6.99 -19.22 7.01
CA LYS A 118 -7.96 -18.72 8.02
C LYS A 118 -9.41 -19.04 7.72
N ILE A 119 -9.67 -19.84 6.71
CA ILE A 119 -11.05 -20.25 6.35
C ILE A 119 -11.52 -21.44 7.21
N ASP A 120 -10.62 -22.18 7.86
CA ASP A 120 -10.98 -23.24 8.80
C ASP A 120 -11.26 -22.70 10.20
N ASN A 121 -12.44 -22.96 10.61
CA ASN A 121 -13.36 -22.65 11.72
C ASN A 121 -12.83 -22.58 13.16
N THR A 122 -11.59 -22.17 13.47
CA THR A 122 -11.22 -21.89 14.87
C THR A 122 -10.06 -20.90 14.96
N PHE A 123 -10.35 -19.71 15.41
CA PHE A 123 -9.43 -18.59 15.63
C PHE A 123 -9.07 -17.74 14.40
N VAL A 124 -9.97 -16.82 14.10
CA VAL A 124 -9.76 -15.68 13.20
C VAL A 124 -8.73 -14.73 13.81
N THR A 125 -7.45 -14.99 13.60
CA THR A 125 -6.44 -13.96 13.80
C THR A 125 -6.03 -13.41 12.44
N ILE A 126 -6.79 -12.40 12.01
CA ILE A 126 -6.51 -11.67 10.78
C ILE A 126 -5.20 -10.89 10.98
N LYS A 127 -4.11 -11.37 10.40
CA LYS A 127 -2.93 -10.52 10.23
C LYS A 127 -3.25 -9.47 9.16
N SER A 128 -3.67 -8.32 9.62
CA SER A 128 -3.99 -7.15 8.81
C SER A 128 -2.74 -6.38 8.34
N HIS A 129 -1.59 -7.06 8.21
CA HIS A 129 -0.31 -6.41 7.94
C HIS A 129 -0.20 -5.87 6.52
N HIS A 130 -0.93 -6.46 5.56
CA HIS A 130 -0.82 -6.14 4.14
C HIS A 130 -2.17 -5.83 3.49
N ASN A 131 -3.13 -5.23 4.21
CA ASN A 131 -4.47 -4.87 3.71
C ASN A 131 -5.38 -6.05 3.30
N VAL A 132 -4.90 -7.30 3.26
CA VAL A 132 -5.68 -8.45 2.76
C VAL A 132 -6.85 -8.81 3.69
N GLY A 133 -6.71 -8.59 5.00
CA GLY A 133 -7.78 -8.84 5.99
C GLY A 133 -8.54 -7.60 6.46
N GLY A 134 -8.11 -6.40 6.06
CA GLY A 134 -8.69 -5.13 6.50
C GLY A 134 -9.62 -4.45 5.49
N LEU A 135 -9.76 -5.03 4.29
CA LEU A 135 -10.59 -4.45 3.24
C LEU A 135 -12.08 -4.64 3.53
N PRO A 136 -12.92 -3.60 3.38
CA PRO A 136 -14.36 -3.74 3.51
C PRO A 136 -14.92 -4.70 2.46
N LYS A 137 -15.84 -5.59 2.85
CA LYS A 137 -16.53 -6.53 1.94
C LYS A 137 -17.25 -5.84 0.76
N LYS A 138 -17.51 -4.54 0.86
CA LYS A 138 -18.17 -3.72 -0.17
C LYS A 138 -17.26 -2.59 -0.66
N MET A 139 -16.07 -2.91 -1.11
CA MET A 139 -15.20 -1.93 -1.76
C MET A 139 -15.66 -1.69 -3.20
N LYS A 140 -15.72 -0.42 -3.62
CA LYS A 140 -16.13 -0.03 -4.99
C LYS A 140 -15.04 -0.24 -6.04
N LEU A 141 -13.79 -0.35 -5.61
CA LEU A 141 -12.65 -0.59 -6.49
C LEU A 141 -12.33 -2.08 -6.55
N GLN A 142 -12.07 -2.59 -7.74
CA GLN A 142 -11.55 -3.95 -7.94
C GLN A 142 -10.06 -3.98 -7.58
N LEU A 143 -9.62 -5.07 -6.94
CA LEU A 143 -8.20 -5.26 -6.63
C LEU A 143 -7.43 -5.69 -7.87
N LEU A 144 -6.21 -5.19 -7.99
CA LEU A 144 -5.21 -5.60 -8.97
C LEU A 144 -3.92 -5.92 -8.21
N GLU A 145 -3.56 -7.19 -8.16
CA GLU A 145 -2.46 -7.72 -7.34
C GLU A 145 -1.44 -8.45 -8.22
N PRO A 146 -0.62 -7.71 -8.99
CA PRO A 146 0.23 -8.31 -10.02
C PRO A 146 1.42 -9.10 -9.48
N LEU A 147 1.67 -9.08 -8.16
CA LEU A 147 2.76 -9.78 -7.49
C LEU A 147 2.28 -10.95 -6.62
N ASN A 148 1.00 -11.31 -6.66
CA ASN A 148 0.38 -12.27 -5.74
C ASN A 148 0.83 -13.74 -5.90
N GLU A 149 1.58 -14.04 -6.95
CA GLU A 149 2.20 -15.34 -7.19
C GLU A 149 3.71 -15.35 -6.93
N LEU A 150 4.28 -14.21 -6.50
CA LEU A 150 5.72 -14.04 -6.31
C LEU A 150 6.11 -14.03 -4.84
N PHE A 151 7.29 -14.63 -4.56
CA PHE A 151 7.98 -14.47 -3.28
C PHE A 151 8.78 -13.18 -3.22
N LYS A 152 9.18 -12.80 -2.01
CA LYS A 152 9.89 -11.54 -1.74
C LYS A 152 11.18 -11.36 -2.55
N ASP A 153 11.92 -12.44 -2.73
CA ASP A 153 13.20 -12.40 -3.44
C ASP A 153 12.98 -12.26 -4.95
N GLU A 154 11.93 -12.89 -5.49
CA GLU A 154 11.52 -12.72 -6.89
C GLU A 154 11.07 -11.29 -7.16
N VAL A 155 10.33 -10.68 -6.23
CA VAL A 155 9.93 -9.26 -6.32
C VAL A 155 11.15 -8.33 -6.32
N ARG A 156 12.18 -8.62 -5.52
CA ARG A 156 13.43 -7.85 -5.54
C ARG A 156 14.18 -8.00 -6.87
N ASN A 157 14.23 -9.21 -7.41
CA ASN A 157 14.85 -9.48 -8.71
C ASN A 157 14.10 -8.75 -9.84
N LEU A 158 12.77 -8.84 -9.85
CA LEU A 158 11.92 -8.06 -10.77
C LEU A 158 12.18 -6.55 -10.62
N GLY A 159 12.35 -6.07 -9.40
CA GLY A 159 12.69 -4.68 -9.13
C GLY A 159 14.01 -4.24 -9.76
N LYS A 160 15.04 -5.11 -9.74
CA LYS A 160 16.32 -4.85 -10.42
C LYS A 160 16.14 -4.78 -11.93
N GLU A 161 15.42 -5.71 -12.53
CA GLU A 161 15.11 -5.73 -13.98
C GLU A 161 14.29 -4.51 -14.42
N LEU A 162 13.45 -3.98 -13.54
CA LEU A 162 12.70 -2.74 -13.76
C LEU A 162 13.54 -1.48 -13.54
N ASN A 163 14.83 -1.60 -13.27
CA ASN A 163 15.76 -0.51 -12.98
C ASN A 163 15.32 0.36 -11.78
N ILE A 164 14.74 -0.26 -10.77
CA ILE A 164 14.45 0.43 -9.51
C ILE A 164 15.76 0.56 -8.74
N PRO A 165 16.11 1.77 -8.24
CA PRO A 165 17.36 1.97 -7.51
C PRO A 165 17.47 1.03 -6.30
N GLU A 166 18.66 0.47 -6.08
CA GLU A 166 18.92 -0.52 -5.02
C GLU A 166 18.52 -0.04 -3.62
N VAL A 167 18.65 1.25 -3.36
CA VAL A 167 18.24 1.86 -2.09
C VAL A 167 16.74 1.62 -1.78
N PHE A 168 15.90 1.41 -2.79
CA PHE A 168 14.49 1.07 -2.61
C PHE A 168 14.25 -0.44 -2.60
N ILE A 169 15.02 -1.22 -3.35
CA ILE A 169 14.93 -2.68 -3.39
C ILE A 169 15.39 -3.28 -2.07
N ASN A 170 16.52 -2.80 -1.54
CA ASN A 170 17.15 -3.27 -0.31
C ASN A 170 16.68 -2.53 0.94
N ARG A 171 15.66 -1.69 0.80
CA ARG A 171 15.12 -0.91 1.90
C ARG A 171 14.64 -1.79 3.04
N HIS A 172 15.05 -1.45 4.26
CA HIS A 172 14.57 -2.15 5.44
C HIS A 172 13.05 -2.06 5.55
N PRO A 173 12.34 -3.17 5.83
CA PRO A 173 10.89 -3.18 5.97
C PRO A 173 10.39 -2.12 6.96
N PHE A 174 9.40 -1.37 6.53
CA PHE A 174 8.71 -0.40 7.37
C PHE A 174 7.20 -0.53 7.12
N PRO A 175 6.38 -0.63 8.15
CA PRO A 175 4.95 -0.85 7.96
C PRO A 175 4.30 0.32 7.24
N GLY A 176 3.39 0.03 6.30
CA GLY A 176 2.65 1.06 5.54
C GLY A 176 1.94 2.09 6.41
N PRO A 177 1.39 1.72 7.60
CA PRO A 177 0.84 2.67 8.56
C PRO A 177 1.88 3.53 9.30
N GLY A 178 3.16 3.31 9.10
CA GLY A 178 4.22 3.93 9.88
C GLY A 178 4.26 3.42 11.32
N LEU A 179 4.63 4.29 12.24
CA LEU A 179 4.71 3.97 13.67
C LEU A 179 3.35 3.87 14.37
N ALA A 180 2.25 4.17 13.69
CA ALA A 180 0.90 4.24 14.27
C ALA A 180 0.47 2.99 15.07
N ILE A 181 0.97 1.80 14.70
CA ILE A 181 0.63 0.54 15.39
C ILE A 181 1.42 0.39 16.71
N ARG A 182 2.60 1.00 16.78
CA ARG A 182 3.54 0.83 17.92
C ARG A 182 3.37 1.87 19.01
N LEU A 183 2.70 2.98 18.73
CA LEU A 183 2.46 4.10 19.64
C LEU A 183 1.24 3.90 20.51
#